data_667a64828bc76c08d7fb96b1f1aed492
#
_entry.id   667a64828bc76c08d7fb96b1f1aed492
#
_cell.length_a   1.000
_cell.length_b   1.000
_cell.length_c   1.000
_cell.angle_alpha   90.00
_cell.angle_beta   90.00
_cell.angle_gamma   90.00
#
_symmetry.space_group_name_H-M   'P 1'
#
loop_
_entity.id
_entity.type
_entity.pdbx_description
1 polymer ?
#
loop_
_entity_poly.entity_id
_entity_poly.type
_entity_poly.pdbx_seq_one_letter_code
_entity_poly.pdbx_strand_id
1 'polypeptide(L)'
;MSLLMEHEKKFLVIGNMNAVTYKEIFALIKENKVWLGNKSGHFWFMVPPHYEEKATDFKIDENGQKWRRMGNICWFTNLDFPKRHEKMILWKHYTPDKYPKYDNYDAIEVSKTADIPCDWDGCIGVPITFMQYYKPEQFEILGHMASTRVDDFNYGYPYINGNKIYARIIIRRKKGATK
;
A
#
# COMPACT_ATOMS: atom_id res chain seq x y z
N MET A 1 -0.40 15.62 -7.81
CA MET A 1 0.82 15.50 -6.97
C MET A 1 2.07 15.96 -7.71
N SER A 2 2.28 15.62 -8.96
CA SER A 2 3.48 16.05 -9.71
C SER A 2 3.69 17.57 -9.65
N LEU A 3 2.66 18.38 -9.93
CA LEU A 3 2.75 19.84 -9.84
C LEU A 3 3.12 20.34 -8.43
N LEU A 4 2.60 19.71 -7.38
CA LEU A 4 2.95 20.08 -6.00
C LEU A 4 4.43 19.75 -5.69
N MET A 5 4.94 18.64 -6.22
CA MET A 5 6.35 18.27 -6.08
C MET A 5 7.27 19.19 -6.87
N GLU A 6 6.88 19.53 -8.11
CA GLU A 6 7.61 20.46 -8.97
C GLU A 6 7.79 21.85 -8.31
N HIS A 7 6.77 22.30 -7.60
CA HIS A 7 6.80 23.57 -6.85
C HIS A 7 7.24 23.40 -5.38
N GLU A 8 7.83 22.28 -5.01
CA GLU A 8 8.35 21.98 -3.66
C GLU A 8 7.33 22.24 -2.53
N LYS A 9 6.03 22.03 -2.83
CA LYS A 9 4.97 22.25 -1.85
C LYS A 9 4.83 21.05 -0.90
N LYS A 10 4.71 21.34 0.38
CA LYS A 10 4.25 20.36 1.36
C LYS A 10 2.75 20.13 1.20
N PHE A 11 2.31 18.88 1.26
CA PHE A 11 0.90 18.55 1.04
C PHE A 11 0.42 17.35 1.84
N LEU A 12 -0.88 17.32 2.03
CA LEU A 12 -1.65 16.19 2.55
C LEU A 12 -2.90 16.06 1.67
N VAL A 13 -2.94 15.03 0.82
CA VAL A 13 -4.01 14.84 -0.18
C VAL A 13 -4.72 13.53 0.07
N ILE A 14 -6.05 13.57 0.15
CA ILE A 14 -6.87 12.37 0.24
C ILE A 14 -7.00 11.71 -1.14
N GLY A 15 -6.93 10.38 -1.19
CA GLY A 15 -7.07 9.63 -2.42
C GLY A 15 -7.43 8.17 -2.20
N ASN A 16 -7.59 7.45 -3.31
CA ASN A 16 -7.81 6.02 -3.30
C ASN A 16 -6.47 5.28 -3.18
N MET A 17 -6.41 4.27 -2.31
CA MET A 17 -5.19 3.50 -2.06
C MET A 17 -4.68 2.77 -3.31
N ASN A 18 -5.54 2.39 -4.25
CA ASN A 18 -5.09 1.77 -5.50
C ASN A 18 -4.17 2.68 -6.32
N ALA A 19 -4.23 4.00 -6.11
CA ALA A 19 -3.35 4.94 -6.79
C ALA A 19 -1.85 4.73 -6.47
N VAL A 20 -1.50 3.96 -5.43
CA VAL A 20 -0.10 3.58 -5.16
C VAL A 20 0.51 2.78 -6.31
N THR A 21 -0.30 2.15 -7.17
CA THR A 21 0.17 1.39 -8.35
C THR A 21 0.12 2.19 -9.65
N TYR A 22 -0.31 3.47 -9.63
CA TYR A 22 -0.28 4.33 -10.80
C TYR A 22 1.16 4.78 -11.07
N LYS A 23 1.61 4.69 -12.30
CA LYS A 23 3.01 4.90 -12.71
C LYS A 23 3.64 6.15 -12.07
N GLU A 24 2.97 7.28 -12.17
CA GLU A 24 3.47 8.58 -11.68
C GLU A 24 3.53 8.64 -10.15
N ILE A 25 2.56 8.03 -9.48
CA ILE A 25 2.51 7.98 -8.02
C ILE A 25 3.52 6.97 -7.49
N PHE A 26 3.60 5.80 -8.13
CA PHE A 26 4.53 4.75 -7.73
C PHE A 26 5.99 5.20 -7.84
N ALA A 27 6.35 5.92 -8.90
CA ALA A 27 7.68 6.49 -9.07
C ALA A 27 8.04 7.40 -7.87
N LEU A 28 7.16 8.32 -7.47
CA LEU A 28 7.38 9.21 -6.33
C LEU A 28 7.51 8.44 -5.00
N ILE A 29 6.73 7.38 -4.83
CA ILE A 29 6.81 6.53 -3.64
C ILE A 29 8.13 5.75 -3.60
N LYS A 30 8.53 5.14 -4.72
CA LYS A 30 9.79 4.40 -4.85
C LYS A 30 11.01 5.29 -4.59
N GLU A 31 10.97 6.53 -5.05
CA GLU A 31 11.99 7.54 -4.81
C GLU A 31 11.93 8.14 -3.38
N ASN A 32 11.02 7.67 -2.55
CA ASN A 32 10.81 8.17 -1.19
C ASN A 32 10.49 9.68 -1.13
N LYS A 33 9.80 10.19 -2.13
CA LYS A 33 9.35 11.59 -2.22
C LYS A 33 7.91 11.79 -1.73
N VAL A 34 7.09 10.73 -1.83
CA VAL A 34 5.70 10.69 -1.37
C VAL A 34 5.47 9.38 -0.62
N TRP A 35 4.65 9.40 0.39
CA TRP A 35 4.27 8.23 1.17
C TRP A 35 2.83 8.32 1.66
N LEU A 36 2.32 7.24 2.24
CA LEU A 36 1.00 7.24 2.84
C LEU A 36 1.03 7.81 4.26
N GLY A 37 0.02 8.59 4.60
CA GLY A 37 -0.18 9.11 5.94
C GLY A 37 -0.56 8.02 6.94
N ASN A 38 -0.64 8.40 8.20
CA ASN A 38 -0.80 7.47 9.32
C ASN A 38 -2.15 6.71 9.36
N LYS A 39 -3.16 7.20 8.66
CA LYS A 39 -4.50 6.59 8.64
C LYS A 39 -4.95 6.28 7.22
N SER A 40 -5.59 5.14 7.06
CA SER A 40 -6.22 4.73 5.81
C SER A 40 -7.34 3.72 6.09
N GLY A 41 -8.04 3.30 5.05
CA GLY A 41 -9.09 2.28 5.12
C GLY A 41 -10.48 2.86 4.91
N HIS A 42 -11.38 2.64 5.86
CA HIS A 42 -12.76 3.08 5.76
C HIS A 42 -12.98 4.32 6.62
N PHE A 43 -13.50 5.36 6.00
CA PHE A 43 -13.83 6.63 6.67
C PHE A 43 -15.30 6.98 6.46
N TRP A 44 -15.92 7.54 7.50
CA TRP A 44 -17.22 8.14 7.42
C TRP A 44 -17.08 9.64 7.14
N PHE A 45 -17.75 10.11 6.11
CA PHE A 45 -17.78 11.52 5.72
C PHE A 45 -19.19 12.06 5.89
N MET A 46 -19.32 13.26 6.45
CA MET A 46 -20.55 14.02 6.36
C MET A 46 -20.86 14.31 4.90
N VAL A 47 -22.13 14.13 4.54
CA VAL A 47 -22.62 14.46 3.19
C VAL A 47 -23.76 15.48 3.29
N PRO A 48 -24.00 16.28 2.22
CA PRO A 48 -25.05 17.28 2.24
C PRO A 48 -26.45 16.67 2.47
N PRO A 49 -27.42 17.45 2.98
CA PRO A 49 -28.79 16.95 3.22
C PRO A 49 -29.48 16.37 1.99
N HIS A 50 -29.20 16.92 0.80
CA HIS A 50 -29.74 16.45 -0.48
C HIS A 50 -29.03 15.20 -1.03
N TYR A 51 -28.03 14.68 -0.34
CA TYR A 51 -27.34 13.46 -0.76
C TYR A 51 -28.31 12.29 -0.78
N GLU A 52 -28.33 11.54 -1.88
CA GLU A 52 -29.19 10.37 -2.05
C GLU A 52 -28.82 9.26 -1.06
N GLU A 53 -29.82 8.71 -0.40
CA GLU A 53 -29.63 7.60 0.53
C GLU A 53 -29.18 6.34 -0.20
N LYS A 54 -28.26 5.60 0.39
CA LYS A 54 -27.72 4.37 -0.17
C LYS A 54 -28.06 3.18 0.72
N ALA A 55 -28.32 2.04 0.12
CA ALA A 55 -28.66 0.81 0.84
C ALA A 55 -27.53 0.30 1.76
N THR A 56 -26.29 0.64 1.45
CA THR A 56 -25.10 0.21 2.22
C THR A 56 -24.17 1.39 2.45
N ASP A 57 -23.34 1.28 3.49
CA ASP A 57 -22.33 2.30 3.81
C ASP A 57 -22.88 3.72 3.94
N PHE A 58 -24.10 3.83 4.45
CA PHE A 58 -24.83 5.07 4.67
C PHE A 58 -25.52 5.02 6.03
N LYS A 59 -25.59 6.14 6.71
CA LYS A 59 -26.35 6.28 7.95
C LYS A 59 -26.80 7.73 8.14
N ILE A 60 -27.86 7.89 8.92
CA ILE A 60 -28.31 9.17 9.48
C ILE A 60 -28.08 9.07 10.99
N ASP A 61 -27.45 10.06 11.58
CA ASP A 61 -27.25 10.11 13.03
C ASP A 61 -28.48 10.70 13.76
N GLU A 62 -28.41 10.74 15.07
CA GLU A 62 -29.49 11.24 15.95
C GLU A 62 -29.86 12.72 15.74
N ASN A 63 -28.97 13.49 15.11
CA ASN A 63 -29.16 14.89 14.74
C ASN A 63 -29.71 15.07 13.32
N GLY A 64 -30.02 13.99 12.60
CA GLY A 64 -30.47 14.01 11.22
C GLY A 64 -29.34 14.24 10.19
N GLN A 65 -28.06 14.24 10.62
CA GLN A 65 -26.92 14.40 9.72
C GLN A 65 -26.67 13.11 8.94
N LYS A 66 -26.58 13.23 7.62
CA LYS A 66 -26.26 12.12 6.71
C LYS A 66 -24.76 11.87 6.62
N TRP A 67 -24.38 10.58 6.64
CA TRP A 67 -23.00 10.11 6.57
C TRP A 67 -22.83 9.05 5.50
N ARG A 68 -21.75 9.11 4.79
CA ARG A 68 -21.32 8.11 3.80
C ARG A 68 -19.99 7.50 4.19
N ARG A 69 -19.92 6.16 4.27
CA ARG A 69 -18.66 5.45 4.45
C ARG A 69 -18.00 5.23 3.08
N MET A 70 -16.75 5.60 2.97
CA MET A 70 -15.92 5.33 1.80
C MET A 70 -14.76 4.44 2.22
N GLY A 71 -14.58 3.34 1.48
CA GLY A 71 -13.47 2.41 1.66
C GLY A 71 -12.28 2.76 0.81
N ASN A 72 -11.18 2.07 1.08
CA ASN A 72 -9.94 2.17 0.29
C ASN A 72 -9.36 3.60 0.19
N ILE A 73 -9.63 4.42 1.20
CA ILE A 73 -9.16 5.80 1.31
C ILE A 73 -7.81 5.83 2.03
N CYS A 74 -6.90 6.67 1.54
CA CYS A 74 -5.63 6.96 2.20
C CYS A 74 -5.27 8.43 2.02
N TRP A 75 -4.27 8.87 2.77
CA TRP A 75 -3.65 10.17 2.63
C TRP A 75 -2.30 10.01 1.93
N PHE A 76 -2.08 10.76 0.86
CA PHE A 76 -0.77 10.90 0.23
C PHE A 76 -0.11 12.17 0.74
N THR A 77 1.16 12.09 1.13
CA THR A 77 1.86 13.22 1.73
C THR A 77 3.38 13.16 1.49
N ASN A 78 4.03 14.31 1.58
CA ASN A 78 5.48 14.46 1.71
C ASN A 78 5.86 15.07 3.07
N LEU A 79 4.91 15.13 4.02
CA LEU A 79 5.16 15.55 5.41
C LEU A 79 5.69 14.38 6.21
N ASP A 80 6.82 14.55 6.85
CA ASP A 80 7.39 13.53 7.71
C ASP A 80 6.65 13.40 9.04
N PHE A 81 6.67 12.19 9.64
CA PHE A 81 6.07 11.93 10.95
C PHE A 81 6.76 10.74 11.65
N PRO A 82 6.84 10.73 13.00
CA PRO A 82 7.64 9.79 13.77
C PRO A 82 7.35 8.32 13.47
N LYS A 83 6.08 7.93 13.37
CA LYS A 83 5.68 6.53 13.12
C LYS A 83 6.26 5.94 11.83
N ARG A 84 6.64 6.78 10.86
CA ARG A 84 7.26 6.35 9.61
C ARG A 84 8.65 5.75 9.82
N HIS A 85 9.35 6.17 10.88
CA HIS A 85 10.72 5.76 11.22
C HIS A 85 10.76 4.64 12.27
N GLU A 86 9.62 4.28 12.86
CA GLU A 86 9.54 3.14 13.77
C GLU A 86 9.76 1.83 13.02
N LYS A 87 10.70 1.00 13.45
CA LYS A 87 10.95 -0.30 12.84
C LYS A 87 9.76 -1.23 13.00
N MET A 88 9.46 -1.98 11.94
CA MET A 88 8.50 -3.08 12.00
C MET A 88 9.17 -4.30 12.65
N ILE A 89 8.55 -4.85 13.67
CA ILE A 89 9.01 -6.09 14.30
C ILE A 89 8.57 -7.28 13.45
N LEU A 90 9.54 -8.02 12.90
CA LEU A 90 9.33 -9.23 12.13
C LEU A 90 9.71 -10.42 13.00
N TRP A 91 8.82 -11.41 13.12
CA TRP A 91 9.01 -12.58 13.96
C TRP A 91 8.62 -13.91 13.30
N LYS A 92 8.04 -13.85 12.10
CA LYS A 92 7.72 -15.05 11.31
C LYS A 92 8.97 -15.57 10.62
N HIS A 93 9.05 -16.91 10.49
CA HIS A 93 10.09 -17.57 9.73
C HIS A 93 9.55 -18.09 8.39
N TYR A 94 10.43 -18.09 7.40
CA TYR A 94 10.12 -18.63 6.09
C TYR A 94 9.96 -20.15 6.14
N THR A 95 8.93 -20.65 5.47
CA THR A 95 8.79 -22.07 5.12
C THR A 95 8.15 -22.17 3.73
N PRO A 96 8.60 -23.10 2.85
CA PRO A 96 8.07 -23.22 1.49
C PRO A 96 6.55 -23.39 1.42
N ASP A 97 5.98 -24.15 2.35
CA ASP A 97 4.55 -24.45 2.38
C ASP A 97 3.69 -23.21 2.69
N LYS A 98 4.23 -22.29 3.49
CA LYS A 98 3.52 -21.08 3.92
C LYS A 98 3.68 -19.92 2.96
N TYR A 99 4.80 -19.86 2.25
CA TYR A 99 5.18 -18.74 1.38
C TYR A 99 5.41 -19.24 -0.04
N PRO A 100 4.36 -19.49 -0.83
CA PRO A 100 4.52 -19.96 -2.20
C PRO A 100 5.24 -18.90 -3.05
N LYS A 101 5.93 -19.34 -4.09
CA LYS A 101 6.52 -18.47 -5.11
C LYS A 101 5.50 -18.11 -6.18
N TYR A 102 5.69 -16.94 -6.80
CA TYR A 102 4.94 -16.59 -8.00
C TYR A 102 5.43 -17.38 -9.21
N ASP A 103 4.50 -17.67 -10.13
CA ASP A 103 4.80 -18.39 -11.36
C ASP A 103 5.65 -17.55 -12.32
N ASN A 104 5.48 -16.24 -12.29
CA ASN A 104 6.01 -15.29 -13.28
C ASN A 104 7.01 -14.27 -12.71
N TYR A 105 7.40 -14.40 -11.45
CA TYR A 105 8.40 -13.53 -10.84
C TYR A 105 9.09 -14.24 -9.66
N ASP A 106 10.40 -14.09 -9.53
CA ASP A 106 11.15 -14.73 -8.42
C ASP A 106 10.97 -13.96 -7.10
N ALA A 107 9.80 -14.11 -6.53
CA ALA A 107 9.44 -13.59 -5.21
C ALA A 107 8.49 -14.57 -4.49
N ILE A 108 8.46 -14.49 -3.17
CA ILE A 108 7.50 -15.21 -2.33
C ILE A 108 6.24 -14.36 -2.10
N GLU A 109 5.10 -15.02 -2.01
CA GLU A 109 3.82 -14.40 -1.64
C GLU A 109 3.70 -14.24 -0.13
N VAL A 110 3.34 -13.03 0.30
CA VAL A 110 2.96 -12.73 1.68
C VAL A 110 1.60 -12.06 1.70
N SER A 111 0.57 -12.79 2.06
CA SER A 111 -0.82 -12.33 2.02
C SER A 111 -1.18 -11.28 3.07
N LYS A 112 -0.40 -11.17 4.14
CA LYS A 112 -0.60 -10.19 5.23
C LYS A 112 0.72 -9.53 5.62
N THR A 113 0.75 -8.23 5.76
CA THR A 113 1.95 -7.47 6.17
C THR A 113 2.59 -8.01 7.47
N ALA A 114 1.78 -8.47 8.42
CA ALA A 114 2.27 -9.04 9.69
C ALA A 114 2.97 -10.41 9.53
N ASP A 115 2.86 -11.04 8.37
CA ASP A 115 3.46 -12.34 8.09
C ASP A 115 4.77 -12.24 7.29
N ILE A 116 5.32 -11.05 7.09
CA ILE A 116 6.63 -10.86 6.43
C ILE A 116 7.70 -11.62 7.23
N PRO A 117 8.43 -12.58 6.61
CA PRO A 117 9.42 -13.38 7.33
C PRO A 117 10.67 -12.58 7.69
N CYS A 118 11.25 -12.88 8.84
CA CYS A 118 12.44 -12.19 9.35
C CYS A 118 13.77 -12.77 8.80
N ASP A 119 13.72 -13.93 8.16
CA ASP A 119 14.88 -14.71 7.69
C ASP A 119 14.89 -14.95 6.16
N TRP A 120 14.10 -14.20 5.39
CA TRP A 120 14.08 -14.27 3.94
C TRP A 120 14.77 -13.03 3.33
N ASP A 121 15.80 -13.23 2.52
CA ASP A 121 16.58 -12.16 1.88
C ASP A 121 16.20 -11.88 0.42
N GLY A 122 15.34 -12.73 -0.17
CA GLY A 122 14.84 -12.58 -1.53
C GLY A 122 13.74 -11.53 -1.67
N CYS A 123 13.17 -11.44 -2.87
CA CYS A 123 12.02 -10.59 -3.13
C CYS A 123 10.75 -11.13 -2.47
N ILE A 124 9.87 -10.22 -2.04
CA ILE A 124 8.63 -10.51 -1.33
C ILE A 124 7.50 -9.72 -1.98
N GLY A 125 6.43 -10.38 -2.37
CA GLY A 125 5.20 -9.73 -2.78
C GLY A 125 4.26 -9.53 -1.60
N VAL A 126 3.92 -8.30 -1.31
CA VAL A 126 3.04 -7.91 -0.19
C VAL A 126 1.79 -7.19 -0.68
N PRO A 127 0.67 -7.21 0.06
CA PRO A 127 -0.53 -6.46 -0.30
C PRO A 127 -0.23 -4.95 -0.45
N ILE A 128 -0.99 -4.25 -1.28
CA ILE A 128 -0.85 -2.79 -1.43
C ILE A 128 -1.03 -2.04 -0.10
N THR A 129 -1.76 -2.62 0.86
CA THR A 129 -1.93 -2.09 2.21
C THR A 129 -0.64 -2.03 3.02
N PHE A 130 0.40 -2.80 2.62
CA PHE A 130 1.75 -2.68 3.20
C PHE A 130 2.29 -1.25 3.15
N MET A 131 1.90 -0.46 2.14
CA MET A 131 2.37 0.91 1.96
C MET A 131 2.08 1.83 3.15
N GLN A 132 1.09 1.50 3.99
CA GLN A 132 0.81 2.21 5.26
C GLN A 132 1.87 1.92 6.34
N TYR A 133 2.55 0.79 6.21
CA TYR A 133 3.55 0.30 7.15
C TYR A 133 4.96 0.39 6.59
N TYR A 134 5.11 0.91 5.37
CA TYR A 134 6.38 1.00 4.70
C TYR A 134 7.40 1.81 5.51
N LYS A 135 8.56 1.21 5.71
CA LYS A 135 9.70 1.76 6.44
C LYS A 135 10.91 1.82 5.49
N PRO A 136 11.27 3.00 4.97
CA PRO A 136 12.33 3.12 3.96
C PRO A 136 13.72 2.69 4.46
N GLU A 137 13.94 2.73 5.78
CA GLU A 137 15.17 2.25 6.41
C GLU A 137 15.25 0.71 6.49
N GLN A 138 14.08 0.03 6.45
CA GLN A 138 13.98 -1.42 6.64
C GLN A 138 13.73 -2.17 5.33
N PHE A 139 13.01 -1.56 4.39
CA PHE A 139 12.63 -2.19 3.13
C PHE A 139 13.01 -1.32 1.93
N GLU A 140 13.26 -1.99 0.82
CA GLU A 140 13.38 -1.41 -0.52
C GLU A 140 12.16 -1.79 -1.32
N ILE A 141 11.53 -0.84 -2.02
CA ILE A 141 10.47 -1.09 -3.00
C ILE A 141 11.12 -1.33 -4.36
N LEU A 142 10.91 -2.50 -4.95
CA LEU A 142 11.45 -2.87 -6.25
C LEU A 142 10.48 -2.52 -7.38
N GLY A 143 9.21 -2.88 -7.23
CA GLY A 143 8.16 -2.70 -8.22
C GLY A 143 6.81 -3.11 -7.67
N HIS A 144 5.87 -3.36 -8.58
CA HIS A 144 4.56 -3.91 -8.25
C HIS A 144 4.08 -4.92 -9.31
N MET A 145 3.05 -5.67 -8.97
CA MET A 145 2.36 -6.60 -9.85
C MET A 145 0.86 -6.28 -9.79
N ALA A 146 0.34 -5.49 -10.74
CA ALA A 146 -1.00 -4.93 -10.62
C ALA A 146 -1.82 -4.89 -11.91
N SER A 147 -1.22 -5.08 -13.09
CA SER A 147 -1.92 -5.05 -14.37
C SER A 147 -1.24 -5.92 -15.41
N THR A 148 -1.90 -6.13 -16.56
CA THR A 148 -1.32 -6.85 -17.71
C THR A 148 -0.17 -6.09 -18.39
N ARG A 149 -0.16 -4.76 -18.26
CA ARG A 149 0.90 -3.96 -18.84
C ARG A 149 2.17 -4.14 -18.00
N VAL A 150 3.25 -4.58 -18.64
CA VAL A 150 4.58 -4.68 -18.04
C VAL A 150 5.36 -3.41 -18.40
N ASP A 151 6.02 -2.81 -17.41
CA ASP A 151 6.91 -1.66 -17.59
C ASP A 151 8.03 -1.70 -16.51
N ASP A 152 8.79 -0.63 -16.37
CA ASP A 152 9.92 -0.56 -15.43
C ASP A 152 9.53 -0.78 -13.96
N PHE A 153 8.27 -0.60 -13.61
CA PHE A 153 7.75 -0.72 -12.26
C PHE A 153 6.70 -1.82 -12.09
N ASN A 154 6.01 -2.21 -13.16
CA ASN A 154 4.95 -3.20 -13.13
C ASN A 154 5.38 -4.49 -13.83
N TYR A 155 5.46 -5.58 -13.09
CA TYR A 155 5.91 -6.90 -13.54
C TYR A 155 4.77 -7.82 -14.00
N GLY A 156 3.62 -7.25 -14.35
CA GLY A 156 2.43 -7.99 -14.73
C GLY A 156 1.50 -8.29 -13.56
N TYR A 157 0.48 -9.13 -13.77
CA TYR A 157 -0.33 -9.64 -12.65
C TYR A 157 0.40 -10.77 -11.92
N PRO A 158 0.23 -10.88 -10.58
CA PRO A 158 0.76 -12.00 -9.83
C PRO A 158 -0.07 -13.28 -10.05
N TYR A 159 0.62 -14.38 -10.32
CA TYR A 159 0.03 -15.72 -10.46
C TYR A 159 0.70 -16.70 -9.51
N ILE A 160 -0.10 -17.61 -8.93
CA ILE A 160 0.37 -18.73 -8.11
C ILE A 160 -0.40 -19.98 -8.55
N ASN A 161 0.31 -21.02 -8.99
CA ASN A 161 -0.26 -22.26 -9.53
C ASN A 161 -1.30 -21.99 -10.63
N GLY A 162 -0.99 -21.07 -11.55
CA GLY A 162 -1.87 -20.65 -12.65
C GLY A 162 -3.02 -19.73 -12.25
N ASN A 163 -3.23 -19.46 -10.98
CA ASN A 163 -4.31 -18.61 -10.48
C ASN A 163 -3.83 -17.17 -10.28
N LYS A 164 -4.57 -16.22 -10.89
CA LYS A 164 -4.34 -14.79 -10.66
C LYS A 164 -4.78 -14.42 -9.25
N ILE A 165 -3.93 -13.66 -8.57
CA ILE A 165 -4.24 -13.09 -7.25
C ILE A 165 -4.32 -11.56 -7.30
N TYR A 166 -4.62 -10.93 -6.16
CA TYR A 166 -4.70 -9.48 -6.05
C TYR A 166 -3.34 -8.80 -6.25
N ALA A 167 -3.38 -7.51 -6.63
CA ALA A 167 -2.19 -6.69 -6.81
C ALA A 167 -1.23 -6.75 -5.61
N ARG A 168 0.07 -6.74 -5.90
CA ARG A 168 1.16 -6.81 -4.91
C ARG A 168 2.19 -5.72 -5.15
N ILE A 169 2.78 -5.26 -4.06
CA ILE A 169 4.03 -4.49 -4.08
C ILE A 169 5.18 -5.47 -3.90
N ILE A 170 6.20 -5.35 -4.71
CA ILE A 170 7.42 -6.17 -4.59
C ILE A 170 8.44 -5.41 -3.78
N ILE A 171 8.83 -6.00 -2.67
CA ILE A 171 9.80 -5.44 -1.73
C ILE A 171 10.96 -6.39 -1.48
N ARG A 172 12.02 -5.86 -0.90
CA ARG A 172 13.12 -6.63 -0.33
C ARG A 172 13.54 -6.01 1.00
N ARG A 173 13.95 -6.83 1.97
CA ARG A 173 14.53 -6.31 3.21
C ARG A 173 15.92 -5.72 2.93
N LYS A 174 16.23 -4.62 3.58
CA LYS A 174 17.59 -4.06 3.58
C LYS A 174 18.48 -4.84 4.52
N LYS A 175 19.69 -5.19 4.09
CA LYS A 175 20.68 -5.88 4.93
C LYS A 175 21.04 -4.97 6.12
N GLY A 176 21.11 -5.55 7.32
CA GLY A 176 21.43 -4.82 8.55
C GLY A 176 20.26 -4.08 9.21
N ALA A 177 19.04 -4.14 8.64
CA ALA A 177 17.86 -3.52 9.23
C ALA A 177 17.25 -4.33 10.41
N THR A 178 17.80 -5.52 10.68
CA THR A 178 17.37 -6.40 11.77
C THR A 178 18.49 -6.50 12.81
N LYS A 179 18.38 -5.74 13.85
CA LYS A 179 18.91 -6.02 15.19
C LYS A 179 17.90 -5.48 16.19
#